data_ce42cc2b873459397eafa298a24163ba
#
_entry.id   ce42cc2b873459397eafa298a24163ba
#
_cell.length_a   1.000
_cell.length_b   1.000
_cell.length_c   1.000
_cell.angle_alpha   90.00
_cell.angle_beta   90.00
_cell.angle_gamma   90.00
#
_symmetry.space_group_name_H-M   'P 1'
#
loop_
_entity.id
_entity.type
_entity.pdbx_description
1 polymer ?
#
loop_
_entity_poly.entity_id
_entity_poly.type
_entity_poly.pdbx_seq_one_letter_code
_entity_poly.pdbx_strand_id
1 'polypeptide(L)'
;MMPGDRAEAFDVLTMGRIGVDVYPLQVGVSLRQVQSFGKYLGGSPTNVAVAAARYGRRSAVITRTGADPFGEYLHDALRGFGVDDRYVTAVPGLPTPVTFCEIFPPDDFPLYFYRFPKAPDLEIRPEELDLEAIRAARVFWVTVTGLSQEPSRAATLRALEERARSGITILDLDYRPMFWSSREEARGWVQRALEHVTVAVGNLDECDTAVGVREPKAAAQALRDRGVEVVVVKQGPKGVLATDGQVQVEVPPVPVEVVNGLGAGDAFGGALCHGLLAGWELERLMRFCNAAGALVASRLACADAMPDAAEVEALLEEAVNAR
;
A
#
# COMPACT_ATOMS: atom_id res chain seq x y z
N MET A 1 -15.54 17.95 35.05
CA MET A 1 -14.88 17.03 34.14
C MET A 1 -14.83 17.74 32.80
N MET A 2 -13.68 18.28 32.43
CA MET A 2 -13.50 18.96 31.14
C MET A 2 -13.73 17.93 30.02
N PRO A 3 -14.36 18.27 28.89
CA PRO A 3 -14.42 17.34 27.76
C PRO A 3 -12.98 17.12 27.26
N GLY A 4 -12.44 15.96 27.66
CA GLY A 4 -11.09 15.57 27.31
C GLY A 4 -10.93 15.50 25.80
N ASP A 5 -9.77 15.92 25.32
CA ASP A 5 -9.22 15.74 24.00
C ASP A 5 -9.62 14.38 23.39
N ARG A 6 -10.68 14.36 22.61
CA ARG A 6 -10.81 13.30 21.61
C ARG A 6 -9.65 13.55 20.66
N ALA A 7 -8.62 12.73 20.75
CA ALA A 7 -7.56 12.75 19.77
C ALA A 7 -8.23 12.76 18.38
N GLU A 8 -7.96 13.81 17.63
CA GLU A 8 -8.56 13.98 16.31
C GLU A 8 -8.32 12.72 15.48
N ALA A 9 -9.35 12.17 14.85
CA ALA A 9 -9.27 10.96 14.08
C ALA A 9 -8.20 11.05 12.96
N PHE A 10 -7.51 9.97 12.67
CA PHE A 10 -6.60 9.92 11.53
C PHE A 10 -7.36 10.07 10.21
N ASP A 11 -6.78 10.80 9.27
CA ASP A 11 -7.28 10.82 7.90
C ASP A 11 -7.04 9.46 7.24
N VAL A 12 -5.85 8.87 7.44
CA VAL A 12 -5.46 7.57 6.88
C VAL A 12 -4.82 6.72 7.97
N LEU A 13 -5.43 5.59 8.27
CA LEU A 13 -4.86 4.56 9.14
C LEU A 13 -4.61 3.31 8.30
N THR A 14 -3.34 2.90 8.21
CA THR A 14 -2.96 1.69 7.48
C THR A 14 -2.64 0.55 8.44
N MET A 15 -2.75 -0.70 7.99
CA MET A 15 -2.39 -1.88 8.77
C MET A 15 -1.69 -2.92 7.90
N GLY A 16 -0.58 -3.44 8.38
CA GLY A 16 0.14 -4.55 7.75
C GLY A 16 1.65 -4.48 7.91
N ARG A 17 2.37 -4.88 6.87
CA ARG A 17 3.83 -5.08 6.93
C ARG A 17 4.65 -3.79 6.93
N ILE A 18 5.76 -3.86 7.66
CA ILE A 18 6.86 -2.90 7.66
C ILE A 18 8.19 -3.65 7.53
N GLY A 19 9.21 -3.01 7.01
CA GLY A 19 10.55 -3.56 6.94
C GLY A 19 11.57 -2.55 6.45
N VAL A 20 12.81 -2.98 6.39
CA VAL A 20 13.91 -2.22 5.79
C VAL A 20 14.08 -2.67 4.35
N ASP A 21 13.93 -1.75 3.41
CA ASP A 21 14.30 -1.98 2.03
C ASP A 21 15.78 -1.64 1.81
N VAL A 22 16.50 -2.56 1.20
CA VAL A 22 17.93 -2.43 0.91
C VAL A 22 18.13 -2.45 -0.60
N TYR A 23 18.25 -1.27 -1.18
CA TYR A 23 18.33 -1.10 -2.63
C TYR A 23 19.76 -0.96 -3.09
N PRO A 24 20.13 -1.64 -4.22
CA PRO A 24 21.42 -1.45 -4.84
C PRO A 24 21.57 0.00 -5.32
N LEU A 25 22.71 0.60 -5.06
CA LEU A 25 23.07 1.91 -5.64
C LEU A 25 23.64 1.76 -7.06
N GLN A 26 23.81 0.52 -7.51
CA GLN A 26 24.28 0.15 -8.84
C GLN A 26 23.11 -0.46 -9.62
N VAL A 27 22.52 0.31 -10.53
CA VAL A 27 21.40 -0.10 -11.38
C VAL A 27 21.90 -1.00 -12.52
N GLY A 28 21.11 -2.00 -12.91
CA GLY A 28 21.47 -2.94 -14.00
C GLY A 28 22.50 -3.99 -13.61
N VAL A 29 22.72 -4.18 -12.30
CA VAL A 29 23.71 -5.12 -11.76
C VAL A 29 23.03 -6.11 -10.84
N SER A 30 23.30 -7.41 -11.01
CA SER A 30 22.73 -8.45 -10.15
C SER A 30 23.24 -8.34 -8.71
N LEU A 31 22.42 -8.74 -7.72
CA LEU A 31 22.81 -8.76 -6.31
C LEU A 31 24.12 -9.48 -6.04
N ARG A 32 24.47 -10.48 -6.85
CA ARG A 32 25.76 -11.18 -6.78
C ARG A 32 26.96 -10.26 -6.97
N GLN A 33 26.76 -9.14 -7.69
CA GLN A 33 27.85 -8.21 -8.09
C GLN A 33 27.74 -6.85 -7.44
N VAL A 34 26.59 -6.51 -6.81
CA VAL A 34 26.38 -5.22 -6.13
C VAL A 34 27.36 -5.07 -4.96
N GLN A 35 27.99 -3.92 -4.88
CA GLN A 35 29.00 -3.59 -3.84
C GLN A 35 28.48 -2.58 -2.80
N SER A 36 27.44 -1.78 -3.13
CA SER A 36 26.91 -0.75 -2.24
C SER A 36 25.41 -0.68 -2.27
N PHE A 37 24.82 -0.44 -1.10
CA PHE A 37 23.37 -0.40 -0.89
C PHE A 37 22.96 0.84 -0.13
N GLY A 38 21.75 1.34 -0.43
CA GLY A 38 21.03 2.30 0.40
C GLY A 38 20.01 1.59 1.27
N LYS A 39 19.78 2.13 2.47
CA LYS A 39 18.78 1.63 3.43
C LYS A 39 17.59 2.57 3.45
N TYR A 40 16.38 2.04 3.27
CA TYR A 40 15.14 2.80 3.16
C TYR A 40 14.03 2.18 4.00
N LEU A 41 13.02 2.99 4.36
CA LEU A 41 11.76 2.50 4.92
C LEU A 41 10.99 1.76 3.83
N GLY A 42 10.46 0.58 4.16
CA GLY A 42 9.68 -0.25 3.24
C GLY A 42 8.44 -0.87 3.89
N GLY A 43 7.69 -1.58 3.08
CA GLY A 43 6.41 -2.17 3.44
C GLY A 43 5.24 -1.41 2.82
N SER A 44 4.43 -2.09 1.97
CA SER A 44 3.37 -1.44 1.19
C SER A 44 2.42 -0.58 2.03
N PRO A 45 1.76 -1.05 3.11
CA PRO A 45 0.87 -0.19 3.89
C PRO A 45 1.61 0.96 4.58
N THR A 46 2.88 0.78 4.92
CA THR A 46 3.74 1.82 5.50
C THR A 46 4.06 2.90 4.47
N ASN A 47 4.42 2.49 3.25
CA ASN A 47 4.66 3.42 2.15
C ASN A 47 3.41 4.22 1.77
N VAL A 48 2.22 3.60 1.82
CA VAL A 48 0.93 4.30 1.63
C VAL A 48 0.71 5.35 2.72
N ALA A 49 1.02 5.04 3.99
CA ALA A 49 0.92 6.01 5.09
C ALA A 49 1.87 7.20 4.89
N VAL A 50 3.11 6.94 4.42
CA VAL A 50 4.08 8.00 4.07
C VAL A 50 3.57 8.84 2.92
N ALA A 51 3.08 8.23 1.84
CA ALA A 51 2.54 8.96 0.70
C ALA A 51 1.34 9.84 1.12
N ALA A 52 0.45 9.35 1.97
CA ALA A 52 -0.66 10.13 2.51
C ALA A 52 -0.16 11.33 3.34
N ALA A 53 0.87 11.13 4.18
CA ALA A 53 1.49 12.20 4.96
C ALA A 53 2.11 13.28 4.05
N ARG A 54 2.74 12.89 2.93
CA ARG A 54 3.28 13.83 1.92
C ARG A 54 2.21 14.73 1.30
N TYR A 55 0.95 14.27 1.27
CA TYR A 55 -0.22 15.06 0.86
C TYR A 55 -0.87 15.83 2.02
N GLY A 56 -0.20 15.96 3.17
CA GLY A 56 -0.71 16.68 4.33
C GLY A 56 -1.82 15.95 5.10
N ARG A 57 -2.00 14.64 4.90
CA ARG A 57 -2.97 13.84 5.65
C ARG A 57 -2.36 13.36 6.96
N ARG A 58 -3.13 13.40 8.04
CA ARG A 58 -2.74 12.78 9.31
C ARG A 58 -2.81 11.28 9.15
N SER A 59 -1.65 10.64 9.11
CA SER A 59 -1.53 9.20 8.88
C SER A 59 -0.88 8.48 10.04
N ALA A 60 -1.24 7.21 10.20
CA ALA A 60 -0.63 6.28 11.15
C ALA A 60 -0.59 4.86 10.54
N VAL A 61 0.24 4.00 11.11
CA VAL A 61 0.32 2.60 10.70
C VAL A 61 0.25 1.66 11.90
N ILE A 62 -0.61 0.65 11.80
CA ILE A 62 -0.67 -0.47 12.75
C ILE A 62 0.26 -1.57 12.24
N THR A 63 1.38 -1.79 12.93
CA THR A 63 2.39 -2.78 12.51
C THR A 63 3.26 -3.22 13.68
N ARG A 64 4.21 -4.14 13.40
CA ARG A 64 5.19 -4.63 14.38
C ARG A 64 6.59 -4.64 13.76
N THR A 65 7.59 -4.30 14.56
CA THR A 65 9.01 -4.37 14.22
C THR A 65 9.72 -5.40 15.10
N GLY A 66 10.97 -5.72 14.80
CA GLY A 66 11.85 -6.36 15.75
C GLY A 66 12.29 -5.40 16.86
N ALA A 67 12.71 -5.95 17.99
CA ALA A 67 13.39 -5.19 19.05
C ALA A 67 14.90 -5.11 18.74
N ASP A 68 15.25 -4.44 17.65
CA ASP A 68 16.59 -4.36 17.08
C ASP A 68 16.86 -2.97 16.46
N PRO A 69 18.11 -2.62 16.08
CA PRO A 69 18.46 -1.32 15.51
C PRO A 69 17.69 -0.97 14.22
N PHE A 70 17.24 -1.96 13.45
CA PHE A 70 16.40 -1.70 12.29
C PHE A 70 14.99 -1.31 12.69
N GLY A 71 14.44 -1.93 13.76
CA GLY A 71 13.16 -1.50 14.34
C GLY A 71 13.21 -0.05 14.81
N GLU A 72 14.27 0.36 15.52
CA GLU A 72 14.50 1.75 15.94
C GLU A 72 14.57 2.69 14.74
N TYR A 73 15.32 2.32 13.70
CA TYR A 73 15.40 3.08 12.46
C TYR A 73 14.01 3.29 11.80
N LEU A 74 13.17 2.27 11.79
CA LEU A 74 11.84 2.37 11.19
C LEU A 74 10.94 3.36 11.95
N HIS A 75 11.03 3.40 13.29
CA HIS A 75 10.36 4.42 14.11
C HIS A 75 10.84 5.83 13.76
N ASP A 76 12.16 6.03 13.68
CA ASP A 76 12.73 7.33 13.35
C ASP A 76 12.34 7.78 11.93
N ALA A 77 12.33 6.85 10.97
CA ALA A 77 11.92 7.12 9.60
C ALA A 77 10.44 7.51 9.51
N LEU A 78 9.54 6.77 10.18
CA LEU A 78 8.11 7.10 10.24
C LEU A 78 7.88 8.52 10.77
N ARG A 79 8.49 8.86 11.91
CA ARG A 79 8.42 10.21 12.50
C ARG A 79 8.97 11.26 11.54
N GLY A 80 10.09 10.97 10.88
CA GLY A 80 10.71 11.85 9.88
C GLY A 80 9.82 12.16 8.69
N PHE A 81 8.97 11.21 8.30
CA PHE A 81 7.96 11.38 7.24
C PHE A 81 6.62 11.94 7.76
N GLY A 82 6.49 12.20 9.07
CA GLY A 82 5.24 12.72 9.65
C GLY A 82 4.14 11.67 9.83
N VAL A 83 4.50 10.38 9.84
CA VAL A 83 3.59 9.27 10.14
C VAL A 83 3.62 8.98 11.64
N ASP A 84 2.45 8.91 12.26
CA ASP A 84 2.32 8.61 13.69
C ASP A 84 2.62 7.13 13.94
N ASP A 85 3.62 6.85 14.77
CA ASP A 85 4.14 5.52 15.07
C ASP A 85 3.59 4.89 16.37
N ARG A 86 2.55 5.49 16.98
CA ARG A 86 1.99 5.02 18.27
C ARG A 86 1.46 3.58 18.24
N TYR A 87 1.09 3.07 17.07
CA TYR A 87 0.62 1.70 16.86
C TYR A 87 1.70 0.78 16.29
N VAL A 88 2.95 1.21 16.32
CA VAL A 88 4.10 0.39 15.95
C VAL A 88 4.75 -0.13 17.23
N THR A 89 4.77 -1.43 17.41
CA THR A 89 5.37 -2.04 18.62
C THR A 89 6.36 -3.11 18.24
N ALA A 90 7.39 -3.29 19.10
CA ALA A 90 8.42 -4.28 18.86
C ALA A 90 8.00 -5.66 19.38
N VAL A 91 8.39 -6.72 18.66
CA VAL A 91 8.23 -8.12 19.05
C VAL A 91 9.60 -8.66 19.46
N PRO A 92 9.84 -8.93 20.76
CA PRO A 92 11.10 -9.52 21.21
C PRO A 92 11.36 -10.87 20.56
N GLY A 93 12.60 -11.11 20.14
CA GLY A 93 13.02 -12.40 19.58
C GLY A 93 12.74 -12.60 18.08
N LEU A 94 12.02 -11.69 17.45
CA LEU A 94 11.87 -11.68 15.99
C LEU A 94 12.68 -10.52 15.40
N PRO A 95 13.44 -10.76 14.31
CA PRO A 95 14.19 -9.70 13.64
C PRO A 95 13.27 -8.81 12.80
N THR A 96 13.62 -7.54 12.68
CA THR A 96 12.99 -6.63 11.71
C THR A 96 13.22 -7.17 10.30
N PRO A 97 12.19 -7.29 9.45
CA PRO A 97 12.32 -7.80 8.09
C PRO A 97 13.19 -6.89 7.21
N VAL A 98 13.93 -7.52 6.33
CA VAL A 98 14.74 -6.83 5.32
C VAL A 98 14.34 -7.34 3.92
N THR A 99 14.20 -6.42 2.97
CA THR A 99 13.92 -6.75 1.59
C THR A 99 15.05 -6.23 0.71
N PHE A 100 15.67 -7.12 -0.06
CA PHE A 100 16.59 -6.73 -1.14
C PHE A 100 15.85 -6.74 -2.47
N CYS A 101 16.34 -5.97 -3.43
CA CYS A 101 15.87 -6.02 -4.80
C CYS A 101 17.02 -5.99 -5.79
N GLU A 102 16.76 -6.43 -6.99
CA GLU A 102 17.55 -6.10 -8.18
C GLU A 102 16.79 -5.03 -8.96
N ILE A 103 17.51 -4.15 -9.65
CA ILE A 103 16.93 -3.04 -10.40
C ILE A 103 17.41 -3.13 -11.85
N PHE A 104 16.57 -3.69 -12.71
CA PHE A 104 16.77 -3.80 -14.14
C PHE A 104 15.68 -3.05 -14.90
N PRO A 105 15.80 -1.73 -15.07
CA PRO A 105 14.81 -0.95 -15.79
C PRO A 105 14.64 -1.45 -17.24
N PRO A 106 13.45 -1.32 -17.84
CA PRO A 106 12.31 -0.57 -17.33
C PRO A 106 11.29 -1.38 -16.53
N ASP A 107 11.38 -2.72 -16.46
CA ASP A 107 10.25 -3.57 -16.03
C ASP A 107 10.64 -4.82 -15.20
N ASP A 108 11.91 -5.02 -14.87
CA ASP A 108 12.36 -6.18 -14.09
C ASP A 108 12.96 -5.73 -12.75
N PHE A 109 12.22 -5.98 -11.66
CA PHE A 109 12.56 -5.58 -10.30
C PHE A 109 12.35 -6.73 -9.30
N PRO A 110 13.16 -7.79 -9.35
CA PRO A 110 13.04 -8.93 -8.45
C PRO A 110 13.19 -8.53 -6.98
N LEU A 111 12.34 -9.09 -6.13
CA LEU A 111 12.32 -8.85 -4.69
C LEU A 111 12.71 -10.10 -3.93
N TYR A 112 13.57 -9.94 -2.93
CA TYR A 112 14.06 -10.99 -2.04
C TYR A 112 13.73 -10.64 -0.60
N PHE A 113 12.71 -11.30 -0.03
CA PHE A 113 12.20 -11.03 1.30
C PHE A 113 12.89 -11.89 2.35
N TYR A 114 13.53 -11.25 3.32
CA TYR A 114 14.11 -11.88 4.50
C TYR A 114 13.17 -11.66 5.69
N ARG A 115 12.22 -12.59 5.88
CA ARG A 115 11.13 -12.53 6.84
C ARG A 115 11.09 -13.76 7.75
N PHE A 116 12.25 -14.36 8.04
CA PHE A 116 12.39 -15.59 8.82
C PHE A 116 12.98 -15.31 10.20
N PRO A 117 12.60 -16.11 11.24
CA PRO A 117 11.67 -17.28 11.21
C PRO A 117 10.21 -16.87 10.97
N LYS A 118 9.82 -15.65 11.33
CA LYS A 118 8.52 -15.03 11.10
C LYS A 118 8.69 -13.51 11.14
N ALA A 119 7.98 -12.78 10.30
CA ALA A 119 8.00 -11.32 10.36
C ALA A 119 7.17 -10.82 11.57
N PRO A 120 7.66 -9.82 12.32
CA PRO A 120 6.95 -9.25 13.47
C PRO A 120 5.54 -8.76 13.16
N ASP A 121 5.30 -8.17 11.98
CA ASP A 121 3.98 -7.70 11.55
C ASP A 121 2.93 -8.83 11.46
N LEU A 122 3.35 -10.08 11.34
CA LEU A 122 2.47 -11.25 11.40
C LEU A 122 2.07 -11.63 12.83
N GLU A 123 2.62 -10.97 13.85
CA GLU A 123 2.25 -11.12 15.26
C GLU A 123 1.22 -10.08 15.75
N ILE A 124 0.65 -9.28 14.87
CA ILE A 124 -0.47 -8.40 15.24
C ILE A 124 -1.65 -9.25 15.67
N ARG A 125 -2.18 -9.02 16.89
CA ARG A 125 -3.25 -9.80 17.49
C ARG A 125 -4.57 -9.01 17.53
N PRO A 126 -5.72 -9.68 17.41
CA PRO A 126 -7.03 -9.01 17.46
C PRO A 126 -7.27 -8.21 18.75
N GLU A 127 -6.82 -8.74 19.89
CA GLU A 127 -7.00 -8.14 21.22
C GLU A 127 -6.16 -6.89 21.47
N GLU A 128 -5.15 -6.65 20.63
CA GLU A 128 -4.23 -5.50 20.75
C GLU A 128 -4.69 -4.31 19.89
N LEU A 129 -5.73 -4.49 19.06
CA LEU A 129 -6.20 -3.46 18.16
C LEU A 129 -6.92 -2.35 18.90
N ASP A 130 -6.56 -1.10 18.60
CA ASP A 130 -7.37 0.06 18.98
C ASP A 130 -8.58 0.16 18.03
N LEU A 131 -9.66 -0.53 18.39
CA LEU A 131 -10.87 -0.60 17.59
C LEU A 131 -11.57 0.76 17.48
N GLU A 132 -11.40 1.66 18.45
CA GLU A 132 -11.95 3.01 18.37
C GLU A 132 -11.22 3.82 17.29
N ALA A 133 -9.90 3.79 17.28
CA ALA A 133 -9.09 4.44 16.25
C ALA A 133 -9.40 3.88 14.85
N ILE A 134 -9.55 2.56 14.73
CA ILE A 134 -9.92 1.90 13.47
C ILE A 134 -11.30 2.38 12.99
N ARG A 135 -12.32 2.46 13.86
CA ARG A 135 -13.64 2.99 13.52
C ARG A 135 -13.61 4.46 13.14
N ALA A 136 -12.84 5.26 13.87
CA ALA A 136 -12.79 6.71 13.71
C ALA A 136 -11.99 7.17 12.49
N ALA A 137 -11.03 6.37 12.00
CA ALA A 137 -10.22 6.72 10.83
C ALA A 137 -11.09 7.00 9.60
N ARG A 138 -10.81 8.08 8.86
CA ARG A 138 -11.59 8.43 7.66
C ARG A 138 -11.34 7.43 6.53
N VAL A 139 -10.08 7.02 6.36
CA VAL A 139 -9.66 5.89 5.49
C VAL A 139 -9.00 4.83 6.36
N PHE A 140 -9.41 3.58 6.20
CA PHE A 140 -8.71 2.43 6.74
C PHE A 140 -8.19 1.56 5.59
N TRP A 141 -6.88 1.35 5.55
CA TRP A 141 -6.18 0.64 4.48
C TRP A 141 -5.55 -0.64 5.00
N VAL A 142 -5.87 -1.77 4.40
CA VAL A 142 -5.24 -3.06 4.69
C VAL A 142 -4.71 -3.69 3.41
N THR A 143 -3.74 -4.59 3.54
CA THR A 143 -3.18 -5.34 2.42
C THR A 143 -3.44 -6.83 2.58
N VAL A 144 -3.56 -7.54 1.46
CA VAL A 144 -3.74 -9.00 1.42
C VAL A 144 -2.60 -9.75 2.12
N THR A 145 -1.39 -9.19 2.14
CA THR A 145 -0.26 -9.79 2.85
C THR A 145 -0.51 -9.94 4.37
N GLY A 146 -1.32 -9.08 4.99
CA GLY A 146 -1.74 -9.19 6.39
C GLY A 146 -2.61 -10.42 6.67
N LEU A 147 -3.25 -10.99 5.65
CA LEU A 147 -4.09 -12.19 5.73
C LEU A 147 -3.28 -13.50 5.60
N SER A 148 -1.98 -13.44 5.34
CA SER A 148 -1.20 -14.63 4.98
C SER A 148 -0.97 -15.61 6.12
N GLN A 149 -0.88 -15.14 7.37
CA GLN A 149 -0.61 -15.97 8.54
C GLN A 149 -1.34 -15.48 9.79
N GLU A 150 -1.61 -16.43 10.72
CA GLU A 150 -2.07 -16.10 12.07
C GLU A 150 -0.91 -15.57 12.95
N PRO A 151 -1.20 -14.68 13.95
CA PRO A 151 -2.51 -14.09 14.29
C PRO A 151 -2.90 -12.88 13.45
N SER A 152 -2.02 -12.33 12.60
CA SER A 152 -2.28 -11.13 11.79
C SER A 152 -3.52 -11.28 10.89
N ARG A 153 -3.78 -12.48 10.39
CA ARG A 153 -4.99 -12.79 9.62
C ARG A 153 -6.26 -12.51 10.42
N ALA A 154 -6.35 -13.09 11.63
CA ALA A 154 -7.48 -12.87 12.52
C ALA A 154 -7.61 -11.38 12.91
N ALA A 155 -6.48 -10.71 13.16
CA ALA A 155 -6.46 -9.28 13.48
C ALA A 155 -6.97 -8.43 12.30
N THR A 156 -6.52 -8.72 11.09
CA THR A 156 -6.94 -7.99 9.89
C THR A 156 -8.45 -8.17 9.62
N LEU A 157 -8.96 -9.40 9.71
CA LEU A 157 -10.40 -9.66 9.58
C LEU A 157 -11.19 -8.97 10.69
N ARG A 158 -10.73 -9.04 11.95
CA ARG A 158 -11.37 -8.34 13.08
C ARG A 158 -11.45 -6.83 12.86
N ALA A 159 -10.38 -6.22 12.35
CA ALA A 159 -10.36 -4.79 12.03
C ALA A 159 -11.36 -4.43 10.93
N LEU A 160 -11.45 -5.25 9.89
CA LEU A 160 -12.39 -5.07 8.78
C LEU A 160 -13.85 -5.26 9.24
N GLU A 161 -14.14 -6.27 10.05
CA GLU A 161 -15.46 -6.50 10.66
C GLU A 161 -15.87 -5.30 11.53
N GLU A 162 -14.94 -4.74 12.31
CA GLU A 162 -15.18 -3.58 13.15
C GLU A 162 -15.51 -2.32 12.35
N ARG A 163 -14.91 -2.17 11.17
CA ARG A 163 -15.24 -1.10 10.21
C ARG A 163 -16.66 -1.24 9.67
N ALA A 164 -17.17 -2.46 9.56
CA ALA A 164 -18.53 -2.75 9.09
C ALA A 164 -18.90 -1.97 7.80
N ARG A 165 -17.93 -1.81 6.89
CA ARG A 165 -18.04 -0.99 5.66
C ARG A 165 -18.33 0.49 5.90
N SER A 166 -18.08 1.00 7.12
CA SER A 166 -18.25 2.43 7.41
C SER A 166 -17.09 3.24 6.85
N GLY A 167 -17.37 4.36 6.22
CA GLY A 167 -16.37 5.23 5.62
C GLY A 167 -15.61 4.55 4.48
N ILE A 168 -14.41 5.05 4.19
CA ILE A 168 -13.55 4.51 3.13
C ILE A 168 -12.71 3.37 3.72
N THR A 169 -12.99 2.14 3.34
CA THR A 169 -12.26 0.94 3.78
C THR A 169 -11.66 0.26 2.55
N ILE A 170 -10.32 0.24 2.46
CA ILE A 170 -9.59 -0.16 1.27
C ILE A 170 -8.87 -1.48 1.50
N LEU A 171 -9.05 -2.43 0.59
CA LEU A 171 -8.23 -3.62 0.46
C LEU A 171 -7.29 -3.45 -0.74
N ASP A 172 -6.01 -3.37 -0.48
CA ASP A 172 -4.97 -3.54 -1.50
C ASP A 172 -4.73 -5.02 -1.72
N LEU A 173 -4.95 -5.47 -2.95
CA LEU A 173 -4.84 -6.87 -3.33
C LEU A 173 -3.40 -7.39 -3.36
N ASP A 174 -2.40 -6.61 -3.01
CA ASP A 174 -0.95 -6.85 -2.85
C ASP A 174 -0.60 -8.34 -2.62
N TYR A 175 -0.87 -9.18 -3.61
CA TYR A 175 -0.60 -10.60 -3.55
C TYR A 175 0.89 -10.87 -3.78
N ARG A 176 1.50 -11.59 -2.83
CA ARG A 176 2.90 -12.01 -2.91
C ARG A 176 2.95 -13.55 -2.81
N PRO A 177 3.18 -14.27 -3.93
CA PRO A 177 3.12 -15.73 -3.96
C PRO A 177 3.93 -16.41 -2.85
N MET A 178 5.10 -15.85 -2.51
CA MET A 178 6.00 -16.43 -1.52
C MET A 178 5.48 -16.39 -0.06
N PHE A 179 4.36 -15.69 0.21
CA PHE A 179 3.76 -15.63 1.54
C PHE A 179 2.61 -16.62 1.73
N TRP A 180 2.27 -17.37 0.70
CA TRP A 180 1.13 -18.27 0.68
C TRP A 180 1.52 -19.69 0.30
N SER A 181 0.78 -20.69 0.79
CA SER A 181 0.98 -22.08 0.35
C SER A 181 0.44 -22.32 -1.06
N SER A 182 -0.61 -21.58 -1.43
CA SER A 182 -1.18 -21.61 -2.78
C SER A 182 -1.97 -20.33 -3.09
N ARG A 183 -2.24 -20.12 -4.38
CA ARG A 183 -3.11 -19.03 -4.85
C ARG A 183 -4.56 -19.23 -4.41
N GLU A 184 -5.02 -20.47 -4.33
CA GLU A 184 -6.37 -20.84 -3.88
C GLU A 184 -6.57 -20.49 -2.41
N GLU A 185 -5.58 -20.74 -1.55
CA GLU A 185 -5.61 -20.32 -0.15
C GLU A 185 -5.74 -18.79 -0.07
N ALA A 186 -4.88 -18.05 -0.77
CA ALA A 186 -4.93 -16.60 -0.81
C ALA A 186 -6.31 -16.11 -1.26
N ARG A 187 -6.86 -16.67 -2.36
CA ARG A 187 -8.18 -16.35 -2.89
C ARG A 187 -9.27 -16.50 -1.83
N GLY A 188 -9.27 -17.61 -1.09
CA GLY A 188 -10.27 -17.85 -0.06
C GLY A 188 -10.30 -16.76 1.01
N TRP A 189 -9.14 -16.32 1.47
CA TRP A 189 -9.04 -15.26 2.48
C TRP A 189 -9.31 -13.87 1.92
N VAL A 190 -8.86 -13.57 0.70
CA VAL A 190 -9.19 -12.32 0.00
C VAL A 190 -10.69 -12.17 -0.16
N GLN A 191 -11.39 -13.23 -0.57
CA GLN A 191 -12.84 -13.20 -0.76
C GLN A 191 -13.59 -12.89 0.54
N ARG A 192 -13.11 -13.40 1.68
CA ARG A 192 -13.68 -13.06 3.00
C ARG A 192 -13.43 -11.59 3.35
N ALA A 193 -12.24 -11.06 3.08
CA ALA A 193 -11.93 -9.66 3.34
C ALA A 193 -12.75 -8.71 2.45
N LEU A 194 -13.02 -9.08 1.19
CA LEU A 194 -13.80 -8.28 0.25
C LEU A 194 -15.25 -8.02 0.75
N GLU A 195 -15.81 -8.88 1.58
CA GLU A 195 -17.14 -8.69 2.18
C GLU A 195 -17.23 -7.45 3.07
N HIS A 196 -16.09 -6.95 3.57
CA HIS A 196 -15.99 -5.89 4.56
C HIS A 196 -15.44 -4.57 4.03
N VAL A 197 -15.07 -4.48 2.75
CA VAL A 197 -14.41 -3.30 2.19
C VAL A 197 -15.31 -2.55 1.21
N THR A 198 -15.06 -1.25 1.08
CA THR A 198 -15.76 -0.38 0.13
C THR A 198 -14.94 -0.12 -1.14
N VAL A 199 -13.61 -0.24 -1.03
CA VAL A 199 -12.69 0.00 -2.14
C VAL A 199 -11.74 -1.19 -2.27
N ALA A 200 -11.50 -1.65 -3.50
CA ALA A 200 -10.45 -2.61 -3.81
C ALA A 200 -9.52 -2.07 -4.90
N VAL A 201 -8.23 -2.23 -4.70
CA VAL A 201 -7.18 -1.81 -5.65
C VAL A 201 -6.19 -2.95 -5.87
N GLY A 202 -5.84 -3.22 -7.12
CA GLY A 202 -4.86 -4.25 -7.46
C GLY A 202 -4.45 -4.22 -8.92
N ASN A 203 -3.41 -4.96 -9.25
CA ASN A 203 -3.04 -5.23 -10.63
C ASN A 203 -3.79 -6.45 -11.20
N LEU A 204 -3.54 -6.79 -12.47
CA LEU A 204 -4.24 -7.88 -13.15
C LEU A 204 -3.99 -9.26 -12.52
N ASP A 205 -2.79 -9.54 -12.01
CA ASP A 205 -2.45 -10.81 -11.34
C ASP A 205 -3.10 -10.89 -9.95
N GLU A 206 -3.16 -9.78 -9.26
CA GLU A 206 -3.82 -9.63 -7.97
C GLU A 206 -5.34 -9.79 -8.11
N CYS A 207 -5.94 -9.20 -9.15
CA CYS A 207 -7.35 -9.42 -9.47
C CYS A 207 -7.64 -10.88 -9.83
N ASP A 208 -6.80 -11.54 -10.64
CA ASP A 208 -6.93 -12.97 -10.93
C ASP A 208 -6.83 -13.81 -9.65
N THR A 209 -5.95 -13.45 -8.75
CA THR A 209 -5.86 -14.12 -7.44
C THR A 209 -7.15 -13.93 -6.63
N ALA A 210 -7.70 -12.73 -6.59
CA ALA A 210 -8.87 -12.39 -5.79
C ALA A 210 -10.17 -13.02 -6.32
N VAL A 211 -10.43 -12.89 -7.62
CA VAL A 211 -11.73 -13.25 -8.23
C VAL A 211 -11.64 -14.22 -9.40
N GLY A 212 -10.45 -14.69 -9.77
CA GLY A 212 -10.25 -15.66 -10.86
C GLY A 212 -10.42 -15.06 -12.26
N VAL A 213 -10.32 -13.74 -12.38
CA VAL A 213 -10.53 -13.02 -13.64
C VAL A 213 -9.41 -12.02 -13.86
N ARG A 214 -8.77 -12.07 -15.04
CA ARG A 214 -7.63 -11.22 -15.40
C ARG A 214 -8.00 -10.08 -16.36
N GLU A 215 -9.08 -10.23 -17.16
CA GLU A 215 -9.54 -9.18 -18.05
C GLU A 215 -10.04 -7.99 -17.22
N PRO A 216 -9.56 -6.73 -17.45
CA PRO A 216 -9.76 -5.60 -16.56
C PRO A 216 -11.23 -5.30 -16.23
N LYS A 217 -12.09 -5.25 -17.26
CA LYS A 217 -13.52 -4.91 -17.07
C LYS A 217 -14.27 -6.04 -16.37
N ALA A 218 -13.99 -7.28 -16.74
CA ALA A 218 -14.59 -8.44 -16.11
C ALA A 218 -14.09 -8.62 -14.65
N ALA A 219 -12.81 -8.31 -14.37
CA ALA A 219 -12.26 -8.31 -13.03
C ALA A 219 -12.91 -7.23 -12.15
N ALA A 220 -13.07 -6.03 -12.69
CA ALA A 220 -13.76 -4.94 -12.01
C ALA A 220 -15.21 -5.32 -11.70
N GLN A 221 -15.93 -5.91 -12.64
CA GLN A 221 -17.30 -6.39 -12.43
C GLN A 221 -17.34 -7.50 -11.37
N ALA A 222 -16.45 -8.48 -11.42
CA ALA A 222 -16.42 -9.57 -10.45
C ALA A 222 -16.13 -9.08 -9.02
N LEU A 223 -15.31 -8.03 -8.85
CA LEU A 223 -15.10 -7.37 -7.55
C LEU A 223 -16.34 -6.59 -7.11
N ARG A 224 -17.02 -5.90 -8.05
CA ARG A 224 -18.28 -5.21 -7.81
C ARG A 224 -19.38 -6.18 -7.34
N ASP A 225 -19.49 -7.35 -7.97
CA ASP A 225 -20.48 -8.38 -7.63
C ASP A 225 -20.29 -8.94 -6.20
N ARG A 226 -19.11 -8.72 -5.60
CA ARG A 226 -18.83 -8.99 -4.18
C ARG A 226 -19.16 -7.83 -3.24
N GLY A 227 -19.76 -6.77 -3.78
CA GLY A 227 -20.20 -5.61 -3.01
C GLY A 227 -19.18 -4.49 -2.87
N VAL A 228 -18.01 -4.56 -3.52
CA VAL A 228 -17.04 -3.45 -3.54
C VAL A 228 -17.64 -2.26 -4.28
N GLU A 229 -17.58 -1.07 -3.71
CA GLU A 229 -18.19 0.15 -4.25
C GLU A 229 -17.30 0.83 -5.29
N VAL A 230 -16.01 0.93 -5.02
CA VAL A 230 -15.02 1.49 -5.95
C VAL A 230 -13.96 0.44 -6.24
N VAL A 231 -13.76 0.12 -7.49
CA VAL A 231 -12.75 -0.84 -7.95
C VAL A 231 -11.73 -0.14 -8.82
N VAL A 232 -10.45 -0.40 -8.52
CA VAL A 232 -9.30 0.14 -9.28
C VAL A 232 -8.43 -1.02 -9.75
N VAL A 233 -8.33 -1.19 -11.08
CA VAL A 233 -7.53 -2.23 -11.73
C VAL A 233 -6.33 -1.58 -12.41
N LYS A 234 -5.14 -1.76 -11.82
CA LYS A 234 -3.86 -1.28 -12.39
C LYS A 234 -3.43 -2.20 -13.52
N GLN A 235 -3.07 -1.63 -14.67
CA GLN A 235 -2.73 -2.37 -15.89
C GLN A 235 -1.26 -2.15 -16.33
N GLY A 236 -0.41 -1.66 -15.43
CA GLY A 236 0.98 -1.35 -15.72
C GLY A 236 1.11 -0.32 -16.86
N PRO A 237 1.84 -0.65 -17.94
CA PRO A 237 2.05 0.28 -19.07
C PRO A 237 0.78 0.72 -19.80
N LYS A 238 -0.37 0.07 -19.53
CA LYS A 238 -1.66 0.45 -20.12
C LYS A 238 -2.46 1.43 -19.26
N GLY A 239 -1.94 1.79 -18.07
CA GLY A 239 -2.60 2.72 -17.17
C GLY A 239 -3.52 2.04 -16.16
N VAL A 240 -4.69 2.58 -15.94
CA VAL A 240 -5.64 2.12 -14.92
C VAL A 240 -7.07 2.16 -15.42
N LEU A 241 -7.86 1.14 -15.04
CA LEU A 241 -9.30 1.13 -15.13
C LEU A 241 -9.88 1.33 -13.73
N ALA A 242 -10.85 2.22 -13.57
CA ALA A 242 -11.56 2.37 -12.31
C ALA A 242 -13.07 2.51 -12.55
N THR A 243 -13.87 2.04 -11.59
CA THR A 243 -15.33 2.18 -11.63
C THR A 243 -15.91 2.27 -10.23
N ASP A 244 -16.97 3.07 -10.09
CA ASP A 244 -17.84 3.12 -8.89
C ASP A 244 -19.21 2.46 -9.15
N GLY A 245 -19.39 1.87 -10.34
CA GLY A 245 -20.62 1.24 -10.80
C GLY A 245 -21.59 2.18 -11.51
N GLN A 246 -21.40 3.49 -11.42
CA GLN A 246 -22.13 4.50 -12.22
C GLN A 246 -21.25 5.00 -13.37
N VAL A 247 -19.99 5.25 -13.07
CA VAL A 247 -18.97 5.71 -14.01
C VAL A 247 -17.88 4.67 -14.11
N GLN A 248 -17.35 4.47 -15.31
CA GLN A 248 -16.12 3.72 -15.57
C GLN A 248 -15.16 4.59 -16.36
N VAL A 249 -13.93 4.67 -15.91
CA VAL A 249 -12.86 5.43 -16.57
C VAL A 249 -11.68 4.53 -16.89
N GLU A 250 -11.03 4.79 -18.02
CA GLU A 250 -9.74 4.21 -18.36
C GLU A 250 -8.76 5.37 -18.56
N VAL A 251 -7.74 5.43 -17.70
CA VAL A 251 -6.78 6.53 -17.70
C VAL A 251 -5.40 5.99 -18.09
N PRO A 252 -4.79 6.54 -19.17
CA PRO A 252 -3.47 6.11 -19.59
C PRO A 252 -2.40 6.45 -18.55
N PRO A 253 -1.24 5.77 -18.57
CA PRO A 253 -0.12 6.11 -17.70
C PRO A 253 0.45 7.48 -18.08
N VAL A 254 1.15 8.11 -17.15
CA VAL A 254 1.99 9.27 -17.44
C VAL A 254 3.36 8.74 -17.86
N PRO A 255 3.85 9.07 -19.07
CA PRO A 255 5.16 8.61 -19.54
C PRO A 255 6.29 9.22 -18.71
N VAL A 256 7.19 8.36 -18.21
CA VAL A 256 8.42 8.76 -17.51
C VAL A 256 9.55 7.81 -17.87
N GLU A 257 10.80 8.25 -17.69
CA GLU A 257 11.94 7.33 -17.69
C GLU A 257 11.93 6.52 -16.39
N VAL A 258 11.76 5.21 -16.49
CA VAL A 258 11.68 4.33 -15.32
C VAL A 258 13.09 4.03 -14.80
N VAL A 259 13.32 4.37 -13.54
CA VAL A 259 14.53 4.02 -12.76
C VAL A 259 14.27 2.80 -11.89
N ASN A 260 13.16 2.83 -11.13
CA ASN A 260 12.76 1.71 -10.26
C ASN A 260 11.23 1.67 -10.12
N GLY A 261 10.60 0.62 -10.63
CA GLY A 261 9.15 0.46 -10.57
C GLY A 261 8.58 0.10 -9.18
N LEU A 262 9.45 -0.22 -8.20
CA LEU A 262 9.03 -0.54 -6.83
C LEU A 262 8.50 0.71 -6.13
N GLY A 263 7.41 0.56 -5.38
CA GLY A 263 6.76 1.66 -4.66
C GLY A 263 5.79 2.50 -5.50
N ALA A 264 5.76 2.39 -6.83
CA ALA A 264 4.80 3.10 -7.68
C ALA A 264 3.34 2.75 -7.30
N GLY A 265 3.07 1.50 -6.94
CA GLY A 265 1.77 1.05 -6.43
C GLY A 265 1.40 1.69 -5.09
N ASP A 266 2.38 1.87 -4.21
CA ASP A 266 2.17 2.48 -2.88
C ASP A 266 1.94 4.00 -3.01
N ALA A 267 2.67 4.67 -3.90
CA ALA A 267 2.44 6.08 -4.24
C ALA A 267 1.03 6.28 -4.81
N PHE A 268 0.61 5.41 -5.71
CA PHE A 268 -0.76 5.36 -6.22
C PHE A 268 -1.76 5.20 -5.07
N GLY A 269 -1.49 4.30 -4.11
CA GLY A 269 -2.35 4.04 -2.95
C GLY A 269 -2.51 5.27 -2.04
N GLY A 270 -1.42 5.97 -1.72
CA GLY A 270 -1.47 7.22 -0.94
C GLY A 270 -2.23 8.33 -1.66
N ALA A 271 -2.03 8.47 -2.98
CA ALA A 271 -2.76 9.38 -3.83
C ALA A 271 -4.27 9.02 -3.89
N LEU A 272 -4.60 7.73 -3.96
CA LEU A 272 -5.99 7.24 -3.90
C LEU A 272 -6.66 7.66 -2.59
N CYS A 273 -6.00 7.45 -1.44
CA CYS A 273 -6.49 7.90 -0.15
C CYS A 273 -6.74 9.41 -0.13
N HIS A 274 -5.77 10.19 -0.64
CA HIS A 274 -5.86 11.65 -0.67
C HIS A 274 -7.05 12.14 -1.50
N GLY A 275 -7.21 11.65 -2.73
CA GLY A 275 -8.26 12.10 -3.63
C GLY A 275 -9.65 11.63 -3.22
N LEU A 276 -9.79 10.41 -2.68
CA LEU A 276 -11.06 9.95 -2.08
C LEU A 276 -11.49 10.84 -0.93
N LEU A 277 -10.56 11.22 -0.04
CA LEU A 277 -10.83 12.17 1.06
C LEU A 277 -11.16 13.58 0.58
N ALA A 278 -10.66 13.98 -0.58
CA ALA A 278 -10.95 15.26 -1.21
C ALA A 278 -12.26 15.25 -2.01
N GLY A 279 -12.89 14.07 -2.17
CA GLY A 279 -14.14 13.91 -2.94
C GLY A 279 -13.97 14.15 -4.44
N TRP A 280 -12.81 13.80 -5.00
CA TRP A 280 -12.55 14.01 -6.42
C TRP A 280 -13.33 13.06 -7.32
N GLU A 281 -13.73 13.55 -8.48
CA GLU A 281 -14.28 12.73 -9.57
C GLU A 281 -13.27 11.66 -10.00
N LEU A 282 -13.77 10.49 -10.39
CA LEU A 282 -12.97 9.29 -10.61
C LEU A 282 -11.86 9.49 -11.66
N GLU A 283 -12.12 10.23 -12.74
CA GLU A 283 -11.11 10.49 -13.77
C GLU A 283 -9.95 11.34 -13.23
N ARG A 284 -10.25 12.44 -12.53
CA ARG A 284 -9.23 13.28 -11.87
C ARG A 284 -8.41 12.48 -10.88
N LEU A 285 -9.08 11.69 -10.05
CA LEU A 285 -8.47 10.82 -9.07
C LEU A 285 -7.47 9.86 -9.72
N MET A 286 -7.87 9.17 -10.80
CA MET A 286 -6.99 8.21 -11.48
C MET A 286 -5.82 8.88 -12.19
N ARG A 287 -6.02 10.08 -12.76
CA ARG A 287 -4.91 10.86 -13.34
C ARG A 287 -3.87 11.21 -12.29
N PHE A 288 -4.29 11.69 -11.13
CA PHE A 288 -3.42 12.04 -10.03
C PHE A 288 -2.67 10.81 -9.48
N CYS A 289 -3.37 9.69 -9.30
CA CYS A 289 -2.77 8.44 -8.85
C CYS A 289 -1.71 7.92 -9.84
N ASN A 290 -1.99 7.95 -11.15
CA ASN A 290 -1.03 7.55 -12.19
C ASN A 290 0.23 8.45 -12.18
N ALA A 291 0.06 9.76 -12.03
CA ALA A 291 1.17 10.70 -11.96
C ALA A 291 2.03 10.48 -10.71
N ALA A 292 1.41 10.25 -9.54
CA ALA A 292 2.12 9.91 -8.31
C ALA A 292 2.96 8.63 -8.47
N GLY A 293 2.37 7.56 -9.03
CA GLY A 293 3.09 6.33 -9.33
C GLY A 293 4.23 6.52 -10.33
N ALA A 294 4.04 7.33 -11.37
CA ALA A 294 5.06 7.64 -12.36
C ALA A 294 6.25 8.40 -11.75
N LEU A 295 6.01 9.38 -10.87
CA LEU A 295 7.08 10.09 -10.16
C LEU A 295 7.94 9.14 -9.32
N VAL A 296 7.33 8.23 -8.57
CA VAL A 296 8.10 7.24 -7.80
C VAL A 296 8.86 6.30 -8.72
N ALA A 297 8.25 5.84 -9.81
CA ALA A 297 8.93 4.99 -10.78
C ALA A 297 10.15 5.64 -11.45
N SER A 298 10.20 6.97 -11.54
CA SER A 298 11.34 7.74 -12.05
C SER A 298 12.46 7.95 -11.02
N ARG A 299 12.31 7.42 -9.79
CA ARG A 299 13.24 7.61 -8.66
C ARG A 299 13.74 6.26 -8.13
N LEU A 300 14.81 6.26 -7.34
CA LEU A 300 15.41 5.02 -6.85
C LEU A 300 14.65 4.41 -5.67
N ALA A 301 14.25 5.23 -4.70
CA ALA A 301 13.67 4.78 -3.44
C ALA A 301 12.12 4.71 -3.49
N CYS A 302 11.49 4.03 -2.51
CA CYS A 302 10.04 4.03 -2.34
C CYS A 302 9.58 5.19 -1.43
N ALA A 303 9.67 5.03 -0.10
CA ALA A 303 9.17 6.01 0.87
C ALA A 303 9.81 7.40 0.68
N ASP A 304 11.13 7.45 0.53
CA ASP A 304 11.88 8.71 0.31
C ASP A 304 11.54 9.39 -1.02
N ALA A 305 11.03 8.62 -1.99
CA ALA A 305 10.66 9.10 -3.32
C ALA A 305 9.20 9.59 -3.43
N MET A 306 8.39 9.42 -2.37
CA MET A 306 6.99 9.82 -2.38
C MET A 306 6.84 11.31 -2.66
N PRO A 307 6.11 11.68 -3.74
CA PRO A 307 5.92 13.08 -4.12
C PRO A 307 4.96 13.80 -3.17
N ASP A 308 5.06 15.11 -3.12
CA ASP A 308 4.00 15.96 -2.60
C ASP A 308 2.96 16.30 -3.69
N ALA A 309 1.88 16.99 -3.28
CA ALA A 309 0.80 17.32 -4.22
C ALA A 309 1.24 18.27 -5.34
N ALA A 310 2.17 19.20 -5.05
CA ALA A 310 2.64 20.16 -6.03
C ALA A 310 3.49 19.48 -7.12
N GLU A 311 4.32 18.51 -6.76
CA GLU A 311 5.10 17.70 -7.71
C GLU A 311 4.18 16.90 -8.65
N VAL A 312 3.09 16.32 -8.10
CA VAL A 312 2.13 15.53 -8.89
C VAL A 312 1.36 16.42 -9.88
N GLU A 313 0.86 17.58 -9.41
CA GLU A 313 0.13 18.52 -10.28
C GLU A 313 1.06 19.10 -11.38
N ALA A 314 2.32 19.40 -11.05
CA ALA A 314 3.29 19.87 -12.04
C ALA A 314 3.51 18.85 -13.18
N LEU A 315 3.68 17.55 -12.82
CA LEU A 315 3.82 16.49 -13.84
C LEU A 315 2.56 16.37 -14.71
N LEU A 316 1.37 16.53 -14.12
CA LEU A 316 0.12 16.50 -14.88
C LEU A 316 -0.01 17.67 -15.85
N GLU A 317 0.41 18.88 -15.46
CA GLU A 317 0.44 20.07 -16.33
C GLU A 317 1.42 19.89 -17.50
N GLU A 318 2.63 19.37 -17.22
CA GLU A 318 3.62 19.04 -18.26
C GLU A 318 3.07 18.02 -19.26
N ALA A 319 2.40 16.97 -18.78
CA ALA A 319 1.82 15.93 -19.64
C ALA A 319 0.66 16.43 -20.52
N VAL A 320 -0.04 17.47 -20.10
CA VAL A 320 -1.07 18.15 -20.92
C VAL A 320 -0.43 19.02 -22.01
N ASN A 321 0.64 19.75 -21.66
CA ASN A 321 1.31 20.65 -22.58
C ASN A 321 2.15 19.94 -23.66
N ALA A 322 2.52 18.67 -23.42
CA ALA A 322 3.30 17.84 -24.34
C ALA A 322 2.45 17.14 -25.43
N ARG A 323 1.13 17.28 -25.39
CA ARG A 323 0.17 16.73 -26.38
C ARG A 323 -0.22 17.75 -27.42
#